data_c341dfcfc447cc2d016a6d53e13fd153
#
_entry.id   c341dfcfc447cc2d016a6d53e13fd153
#
_cell.length_a   1.000
_cell.length_b   1.000
_cell.length_c   1.000
_cell.angle_alpha   90.00
_cell.angle_beta   90.00
_cell.angle_gamma   90.00
#
_symmetry.space_group_name_H-M   'P 1'
#
loop_
_entity.id
_entity.type
_entity.pdbx_description
1 polymer ?
#
loop_
_entity_poly.entity_id
_entity_poly.type
_entity_poly.pdbx_seq_one_letter_code
_entity_poly.pdbx_strand_id
1 'polypeptide(L)'
;WDPGEKDAYVKWQNRWKIRNRRLQWIGGTALLIALWYMSYLMNGGMYIGTGWQYNYASGYVMILSALVQFVLAGAVMNHFKKKQLDMIMCNFEKINQNRIKEALEIERKSLEKVSRSDQLRVDLITNVSHDLKTPLTSMVGYIELIKREELSDIVRDYVDVISERAEKLKEMINSLFNLAKASSGNVELHPEPFEVNRMIEQIFADMDDRIKESHLEFVTDLTKEDTQLISDNSYFYRICQNLIENALKYSAKGTRVFVKTKLLQSEGKEEVWLEVTNTSGYPMDFTKEDIIERFARGDKARTGDGNGLGLAIVSTYAKALGGEFDILIDCDQFKACLKFPKKTT
;
A
#
# COMPACT_ATOMS: atom_id res chain seq x y z
N TRP A 1 -7.52 27.31 -4.88
CA TRP A 1 -8.69 28.11 -5.22
C TRP A 1 -8.78 28.21 -6.74
N ASP A 2 -9.82 27.63 -7.28
CA ASP A 2 -10.17 27.78 -8.68
C ASP A 2 -10.49 29.25 -8.97
N PRO A 3 -10.03 29.83 -10.10
CA PRO A 3 -10.33 31.20 -10.49
C PRO A 3 -11.81 31.56 -10.43
N GLY A 4 -12.70 30.63 -10.75
CA GLY A 4 -14.16 30.82 -10.65
C GLY A 4 -14.71 30.96 -9.23
N GLU A 5 -14.12 30.26 -8.26
CA GLU A 5 -14.50 30.38 -6.83
C GLU A 5 -14.08 31.71 -6.21
N LYS A 6 -12.89 32.19 -6.61
CA LYS A 6 -12.36 33.49 -6.17
C LYS A 6 -13.26 34.63 -6.62
N ASP A 7 -13.75 34.54 -7.86
CA ASP A 7 -14.65 35.54 -8.45
C ASP A 7 -16.04 35.50 -7.79
N ALA A 8 -16.56 34.35 -7.49
CA ALA A 8 -17.85 34.19 -6.75
C ALA A 8 -17.75 34.74 -5.32
N TYR A 9 -16.64 34.49 -4.61
CA TYR A 9 -16.40 35.04 -3.26
C TYR A 9 -16.27 36.56 -3.28
N VAL A 10 -15.52 37.14 -4.23
CA VAL A 10 -15.35 38.59 -4.38
C VAL A 10 -16.68 39.28 -4.72
N LYS A 11 -17.49 38.71 -5.63
CA LYS A 11 -18.84 39.19 -5.95
C LYS A 11 -19.79 39.13 -4.75
N TRP A 12 -19.69 38.10 -3.93
CA TRP A 12 -20.46 37.95 -2.71
C TRP A 12 -20.02 39.00 -1.66
N GLN A 13 -18.72 39.16 -1.43
CA GLN A 13 -18.14 40.12 -0.47
C GLN A 13 -18.55 41.57 -0.83
N ASN A 14 -18.53 41.90 -2.12
CA ASN A 14 -18.94 43.23 -2.59
C ASN A 14 -20.46 43.46 -2.39
N ARG A 15 -21.31 42.49 -2.71
CA ARG A 15 -22.77 42.58 -2.45
C ARG A 15 -23.06 42.68 -0.97
N TRP A 16 -22.31 42.00 -0.12
CA TRP A 16 -22.45 42.07 1.32
C TRP A 16 -22.07 43.45 1.87
N LYS A 17 -20.94 44.01 1.42
CA LYS A 17 -20.48 45.36 1.79
C LYS A 17 -21.50 46.44 1.38
N ILE A 18 -22.06 46.38 0.18
CA ILE A 18 -23.03 47.33 -0.32
C ILE A 18 -24.33 47.22 0.52
N ARG A 19 -24.82 46.03 0.83
CA ARG A 19 -26.01 45.81 1.62
C ARG A 19 -25.84 46.27 3.08
N ASN A 20 -24.67 46.02 3.67
CA ASN A 20 -24.38 46.45 5.04
C ASN A 20 -24.28 47.98 5.15
N ARG A 21 -23.68 48.67 4.15
CA ARG A 21 -23.71 50.10 4.04
C ARG A 21 -25.13 50.66 3.94
N ARG A 22 -26.00 50.10 3.10
CA ARG A 22 -27.41 50.52 2.98
C ARG A 22 -28.12 50.39 4.29
N LEU A 23 -27.95 49.28 5.01
CA LEU A 23 -28.58 49.07 6.33
C LEU A 23 -28.06 50.06 7.37
N GLN A 24 -26.77 50.38 7.37
CA GLN A 24 -26.19 51.38 8.23
C GLN A 24 -26.73 52.80 7.92
N TRP A 25 -26.88 53.16 6.63
CA TRP A 25 -27.48 54.40 6.20
C TRP A 25 -28.94 54.50 6.61
N ILE A 26 -29.77 53.48 6.43
CA ILE A 26 -31.18 53.43 6.84
C ILE A 26 -31.30 53.57 8.38
N GLY A 27 -30.46 52.84 9.12
CA GLY A 27 -30.44 52.96 10.59
C GLY A 27 -29.99 54.33 11.05
N GLY A 28 -28.96 54.90 10.42
CA GLY A 28 -28.46 56.24 10.72
C GLY A 28 -29.48 57.36 10.41
N THR A 29 -30.15 57.29 9.25
CA THR A 29 -31.21 58.27 8.90
C THR A 29 -32.40 58.17 9.80
N ALA A 30 -32.84 56.98 10.19
CA ALA A 30 -33.94 56.77 11.15
C ALA A 30 -33.60 57.37 12.53
N LEU A 31 -32.33 57.18 12.97
CA LEU A 31 -31.86 57.77 14.23
C LEU A 31 -31.82 59.30 14.18
N LEU A 32 -31.34 59.88 13.06
CA LEU A 32 -31.33 61.33 12.87
C LEU A 32 -32.76 61.94 12.84
N ILE A 33 -33.69 61.29 12.15
CA ILE A 33 -35.11 61.68 12.13
C ILE A 33 -35.70 61.62 13.54
N ALA A 34 -35.41 60.56 14.30
CA ALA A 34 -35.88 60.46 15.68
C ALA A 34 -35.31 61.54 16.60
N LEU A 35 -33.98 61.86 16.46
CA LEU A 35 -33.36 62.94 17.20
C LEU A 35 -33.90 64.33 16.81
N TRP A 36 -34.11 64.53 15.50
CA TRP A 36 -34.72 65.82 15.02
C TRP A 36 -36.15 65.99 15.55
N TYR A 37 -36.94 64.94 15.53
CA TYR A 37 -38.30 64.95 16.05
C TYR A 37 -38.33 65.13 17.58
N MET A 38 -37.40 64.53 18.31
CA MET A 38 -37.22 64.79 19.76
C MET A 38 -36.88 66.28 20.04
N SER A 39 -35.92 66.83 19.24
CA SER A 39 -35.59 68.22 19.36
C SER A 39 -36.76 69.13 19.06
N TYR A 40 -37.55 68.79 18.03
CA TYR A 40 -38.78 69.52 17.71
C TYR A 40 -39.79 69.47 18.84
N LEU A 41 -40.01 68.36 19.48
CA LEU A 41 -40.90 68.21 20.64
C LEU A 41 -40.36 68.91 21.88
N MET A 42 -39.07 68.93 22.12
CA MET A 42 -38.50 69.64 23.27
C MET A 42 -38.54 71.14 23.09
N ASN A 43 -38.44 71.65 21.87
CA ASN A 43 -38.46 73.06 21.54
C ASN A 43 -39.93 73.62 21.32
N GLY A 44 -40.86 72.73 21.05
CA GLY A 44 -42.26 73.05 20.77
C GLY A 44 -43.17 72.92 22.02
N GLY A 45 -42.87 73.71 23.02
CA GLY A 45 -43.80 73.83 24.16
C GLY A 45 -45.08 74.46 23.70
N MET A 46 -46.22 73.83 24.08
CA MET A 46 -47.58 74.37 23.82
C MET A 46 -47.90 75.47 24.83
N TYR A 47 -48.16 76.66 24.38
CA TYR A 47 -48.57 77.76 25.23
C TYR A 47 -50.04 77.59 25.63
N ILE A 48 -50.32 77.32 26.87
CA ILE A 48 -51.69 77.20 27.42
C ILE A 48 -51.83 78.27 28.52
N GLY A 49 -52.36 79.37 28.17
CA GLY A 49 -52.95 80.48 29.00
C GLY A 49 -52.18 81.05 30.20
N THR A 50 -51.30 80.33 30.85
CA THR A 50 -50.58 80.79 32.07
C THR A 50 -49.13 80.29 32.16
N GLY A 51 -48.57 79.64 31.09
CA GLY A 51 -47.17 79.20 31.06
C GLY A 51 -46.90 78.01 30.15
N TRP A 52 -45.58 77.71 29.88
CA TRP A 52 -45.13 76.56 29.10
C TRP A 52 -45.28 75.28 29.88
N GLN A 53 -46.17 74.34 29.46
CA GLN A 53 -46.23 73.00 30.01
C GLN A 53 -45.48 72.05 29.10
N TYR A 54 -44.43 71.42 29.58
CA TYR A 54 -43.70 70.34 28.86
C TYR A 54 -44.43 69.02 29.02
N ASN A 55 -44.78 68.43 27.88
CA ASN A 55 -45.44 67.13 27.90
C ASN A 55 -44.38 66.01 27.93
N TYR A 56 -43.93 65.72 29.15
CA TYR A 56 -42.91 64.66 29.35
C TYR A 56 -43.35 63.24 28.88
N ALA A 57 -44.70 62.98 28.87
CA ALA A 57 -45.21 61.67 28.44
C ALA A 57 -44.87 61.35 26.97
N SER A 58 -44.90 62.36 26.09
CA SER A 58 -44.55 62.14 24.67
C SER A 58 -43.06 61.78 24.47
N GLY A 59 -42.18 62.34 25.32
CA GLY A 59 -40.75 62.00 25.29
C GLY A 59 -40.44 60.52 25.66
N TYR A 60 -41.15 60.04 26.70
CA TYR A 60 -40.97 58.61 27.09
C TYR A 60 -41.50 57.68 26.05
N VAL A 61 -42.60 57.90 25.39
CA VAL A 61 -43.17 57.10 24.31
C VAL A 61 -42.18 57.01 23.13
N MET A 62 -41.49 58.09 22.81
CA MET A 62 -40.52 58.12 21.75
C MET A 62 -39.27 57.35 22.09
N ILE A 63 -38.72 57.51 23.29
CA ILE A 63 -37.57 56.69 23.75
C ILE A 63 -37.92 55.20 23.70
N LEU A 64 -39.12 54.84 24.18
CA LEU A 64 -39.57 53.47 24.15
C LEU A 64 -39.72 52.96 22.70
N SER A 65 -40.28 53.76 21.78
CA SER A 65 -40.43 53.37 20.38
C SER A 65 -39.05 53.19 19.68
N ALA A 66 -38.07 54.07 19.97
CA ALA A 66 -36.72 53.97 19.46
C ALA A 66 -36.00 52.69 19.99
N LEU A 67 -36.19 52.39 21.28
CA LEU A 67 -35.64 51.11 21.85
C LEU A 67 -36.25 49.87 21.19
N VAL A 68 -37.56 49.84 21.00
CA VAL A 68 -38.25 48.75 20.31
C VAL A 68 -37.76 48.59 18.88
N GLN A 69 -37.60 49.70 18.13
CA GLN A 69 -37.05 49.70 16.77
C GLN A 69 -35.61 49.19 16.73
N PHE A 70 -34.79 49.58 17.70
CA PHE A 70 -33.38 49.09 17.80
C PHE A 70 -33.32 47.61 18.07
N VAL A 71 -34.14 47.07 18.96
CA VAL A 71 -34.23 45.63 19.28
C VAL A 71 -34.74 44.86 18.06
N LEU A 72 -35.78 45.34 17.38
CA LEU A 72 -36.31 44.72 16.17
C LEU A 72 -35.28 44.72 15.04
N ALA A 73 -34.61 45.85 14.81
CA ALA A 73 -33.51 45.91 13.81
C ALA A 73 -32.39 44.94 14.14
N GLY A 74 -32.01 44.82 15.41
CA GLY A 74 -31.01 43.84 15.88
C GLY A 74 -31.47 42.40 15.65
N ALA A 75 -32.69 42.06 15.95
CA ALA A 75 -33.25 40.73 15.71
C ALA A 75 -33.31 40.37 14.23
N VAL A 76 -33.76 41.29 13.38
CA VAL A 76 -33.79 41.11 11.93
C VAL A 76 -32.35 40.92 11.38
N MET A 77 -31.39 41.72 11.83
CA MET A 77 -30.01 41.63 11.40
C MET A 77 -29.39 40.29 11.83
N ASN A 78 -29.70 39.83 13.03
CA ASN A 78 -29.19 38.54 13.53
C ASN A 78 -29.80 37.36 12.77
N HIS A 79 -31.07 37.43 12.42
CA HIS A 79 -31.75 36.44 11.59
C HIS A 79 -31.11 36.33 10.19
N PHE A 80 -30.83 37.48 9.56
CA PHE A 80 -30.15 37.51 8.25
C PHE A 80 -28.73 37.00 8.33
N LYS A 81 -27.97 37.31 9.39
CA LYS A 81 -26.60 36.78 9.59
C LYS A 81 -26.63 35.26 9.72
N LYS A 82 -27.54 34.72 10.52
CA LYS A 82 -27.71 33.28 10.70
C LYS A 82 -28.00 32.58 9.35
N LYS A 83 -28.98 33.07 8.61
CA LYS A 83 -29.35 32.52 7.30
C LYS A 83 -28.20 32.57 6.28
N GLN A 84 -27.37 33.60 6.34
CA GLN A 84 -26.19 33.70 5.47
C GLN A 84 -25.10 32.71 5.87
N LEU A 85 -24.89 32.52 7.19
CA LEU A 85 -23.93 31.55 7.70
C LEU A 85 -24.34 30.14 7.28
N ASP A 86 -25.59 29.78 7.43
CA ASP A 86 -26.13 28.48 7.04
C ASP A 86 -25.99 28.23 5.55
N MET A 87 -26.19 29.26 4.71
CA MET A 87 -25.96 29.15 3.25
C MET A 87 -24.49 28.93 2.90
N ILE A 88 -23.58 29.62 3.58
CA ILE A 88 -22.13 29.47 3.37
C ILE A 88 -21.69 28.08 3.80
N MET A 89 -22.13 27.61 4.96
CA MET A 89 -21.84 26.27 5.47
C MET A 89 -22.33 25.19 4.51
N CYS A 90 -23.57 25.30 4.03
CA CYS A 90 -24.12 24.35 3.06
C CYS A 90 -23.31 24.32 1.73
N ASN A 91 -22.89 25.47 1.23
CA ASN A 91 -22.07 25.54 0.02
C ASN A 91 -20.67 24.98 0.24
N PHE A 92 -20.07 25.26 1.39
CA PHE A 92 -18.77 24.71 1.77
C PHE A 92 -18.81 23.18 1.89
N GLU A 93 -19.88 22.67 2.48
CA GLU A 93 -20.10 21.23 2.64
C GLU A 93 -20.26 20.53 1.27
N LYS A 94 -21.03 21.14 0.35
CA LYS A 94 -21.16 20.64 -1.03
C LYS A 94 -19.84 20.63 -1.80
N ILE A 95 -19.04 21.69 -1.67
CA ILE A 95 -17.73 21.78 -2.33
C ILE A 95 -16.79 20.72 -1.76
N ASN A 96 -16.74 20.54 -0.45
CA ASN A 96 -15.92 19.51 0.18
C ASN A 96 -16.34 18.10 -0.24
N GLN A 97 -17.65 17.82 -0.27
CA GLN A 97 -18.14 16.51 -0.72
C GLN A 97 -17.79 16.23 -2.18
N ASN A 98 -17.87 17.23 -3.05
CA ASN A 98 -17.47 17.08 -4.45
C ASN A 98 -15.97 16.85 -4.60
N ARG A 99 -15.14 17.59 -3.87
CA ARG A 99 -13.67 17.38 -3.87
C ARG A 99 -13.28 15.99 -3.38
N ILE A 100 -13.92 15.51 -2.31
CA ILE A 100 -13.69 14.16 -1.79
C ILE A 100 -14.11 13.11 -2.83
N LYS A 101 -15.26 13.28 -3.49
CA LYS A 101 -15.68 12.36 -4.56
C LYS A 101 -14.73 12.35 -5.74
N GLU A 102 -14.27 13.51 -6.19
CA GLU A 102 -13.29 13.62 -7.29
C GLU A 102 -11.94 12.97 -6.91
N ALA A 103 -11.45 13.22 -5.69
CA ALA A 103 -10.21 12.61 -5.21
C ALA A 103 -10.33 11.07 -5.15
N LEU A 104 -11.43 10.55 -4.60
CA LEU A 104 -11.70 9.11 -4.55
C LEU A 104 -11.84 8.49 -5.95
N GLU A 105 -12.43 9.21 -6.90
CA GLU A 105 -12.56 8.71 -8.27
C GLU A 105 -11.21 8.67 -8.99
N ILE A 106 -10.35 9.66 -8.78
CA ILE A 106 -8.98 9.68 -9.31
C ILE A 106 -8.17 8.53 -8.71
N GLU A 107 -8.25 8.33 -7.40
CA GLU A 107 -7.57 7.24 -6.70
C GLU A 107 -8.05 5.87 -7.22
N ARG A 108 -9.37 5.68 -7.34
CA ARG A 108 -9.94 4.45 -7.90
C ARG A 108 -9.45 4.18 -9.31
N LYS A 109 -9.46 5.18 -10.20
CA LYS A 109 -8.97 5.05 -11.57
C LYS A 109 -7.46 4.73 -11.61
N SER A 110 -6.68 5.29 -10.67
CA SER A 110 -5.26 4.96 -10.54
C SER A 110 -5.05 3.51 -10.12
N LEU A 111 -5.78 3.05 -9.10
CA LEU A 111 -5.73 1.65 -8.64
C LEU A 111 -6.19 0.68 -9.74
N GLU A 112 -7.25 1.00 -10.46
CA GLU A 112 -7.72 0.18 -11.60
C GLU A 112 -6.66 0.08 -12.72
N LYS A 113 -5.95 1.17 -13.02
CA LYS A 113 -4.84 1.14 -14.00
C LYS A 113 -3.68 0.28 -13.55
N VAL A 114 -3.27 0.38 -12.29
CA VAL A 114 -2.20 -0.46 -11.71
C VAL A 114 -2.62 -1.92 -11.74
N SER A 115 -3.79 -2.25 -11.23
CA SER A 115 -4.34 -3.62 -11.24
C SER A 115 -4.42 -4.20 -12.64
N ARG A 116 -4.90 -3.42 -13.62
CA ARG A 116 -4.97 -3.85 -15.02
C ARG A 116 -3.58 -4.06 -15.64
N SER A 117 -2.62 -3.22 -15.29
CA SER A 117 -1.22 -3.37 -15.76
C SER A 117 -0.61 -4.65 -15.20
N ASP A 118 -0.83 -4.95 -13.92
CA ASP A 118 -0.32 -6.16 -13.29
C ASP A 118 -1.00 -7.41 -13.88
N GLN A 119 -2.30 -7.37 -14.13
CA GLN A 119 -3.02 -8.47 -14.79
C GLN A 119 -2.49 -8.72 -16.21
N LEU A 120 -2.29 -7.68 -17.00
CA LEU A 120 -1.71 -7.81 -18.34
C LEU A 120 -0.29 -8.41 -18.31
N ARG A 121 0.53 -8.02 -17.33
CA ARG A 121 1.87 -8.63 -17.14
C ARG A 121 1.78 -10.11 -16.86
N VAL A 122 0.85 -10.52 -16.01
CA VAL A 122 0.63 -11.93 -15.66
C VAL A 122 0.12 -12.71 -16.88
N ASP A 123 -0.87 -12.18 -17.60
CA ASP A 123 -1.42 -12.82 -18.79
C ASP A 123 -0.36 -12.99 -19.88
N LEU A 124 0.47 -11.96 -20.10
CA LEU A 124 1.59 -12.04 -21.04
C LEU A 124 2.60 -13.13 -20.63
N ILE A 125 3.03 -13.14 -19.35
CA ILE A 125 4.01 -14.14 -18.87
C ILE A 125 3.40 -15.54 -18.96
N THR A 126 2.13 -15.71 -18.65
CA THR A 126 1.43 -16.99 -18.73
C THR A 126 1.36 -17.51 -20.16
N ASN A 127 0.92 -16.67 -21.11
CA ASN A 127 0.81 -17.04 -22.52
C ASN A 127 2.19 -17.34 -23.14
N VAL A 128 3.17 -16.45 -22.90
CA VAL A 128 4.54 -16.65 -23.40
C VAL A 128 5.17 -17.91 -22.81
N SER A 129 4.95 -18.20 -21.51
CA SER A 129 5.48 -19.39 -20.87
C SER A 129 4.86 -20.67 -21.45
N HIS A 130 3.56 -20.66 -21.74
CA HIS A 130 2.89 -21.78 -22.40
C HIS A 130 3.44 -22.01 -23.81
N ASP A 131 3.59 -20.94 -24.60
CA ASP A 131 4.09 -21.01 -25.97
C ASP A 131 5.56 -21.40 -26.06
N LEU A 132 6.35 -21.12 -25.01
CA LEU A 132 7.74 -21.57 -24.89
C LEU A 132 7.85 -23.04 -24.41
N LYS A 133 6.90 -23.51 -23.58
CA LYS A 133 6.93 -24.88 -23.05
C LYS A 133 6.79 -25.94 -24.13
N THR A 134 5.93 -25.69 -25.10
CA THR A 134 5.66 -26.66 -26.19
C THR A 134 6.89 -26.96 -27.05
N PRO A 135 7.56 -25.95 -27.65
CA PRO A 135 8.77 -26.21 -28.46
C PRO A 135 9.92 -26.79 -27.62
N LEU A 136 10.07 -26.34 -26.36
CA LEU A 136 11.09 -26.83 -25.47
C LEU A 136 10.89 -28.30 -25.11
N THR A 137 9.65 -28.72 -24.82
CA THR A 137 9.33 -30.14 -24.59
C THR A 137 9.70 -30.99 -25.80
N SER A 138 9.45 -30.48 -27.02
CA SER A 138 9.86 -31.17 -28.26
C SER A 138 11.37 -31.27 -28.39
N MET A 139 12.11 -30.18 -28.08
CA MET A 139 13.59 -30.18 -28.10
C MET A 139 14.16 -31.23 -27.12
N VAL A 140 13.65 -31.24 -25.88
CA VAL A 140 14.09 -32.26 -24.88
C VAL A 140 13.79 -33.65 -25.39
N GLY A 141 12.60 -33.89 -25.97
CA GLY A 141 12.26 -35.19 -26.56
C GLY A 141 13.21 -35.64 -27.68
N TYR A 142 13.63 -34.72 -28.58
CA TYR A 142 14.60 -35.04 -29.61
C TYR A 142 16.00 -35.29 -29.02
N ILE A 143 16.43 -34.56 -28.01
CA ILE A 143 17.68 -34.79 -27.30
C ILE A 143 17.70 -36.19 -26.69
N GLU A 144 16.62 -36.62 -26.06
CA GLU A 144 16.47 -37.96 -25.50
C GLU A 144 16.51 -39.06 -26.57
N LEU A 145 15.96 -38.81 -27.76
CA LEU A 145 16.10 -39.75 -28.90
C LEU A 145 17.52 -39.81 -29.39
N ILE A 146 18.22 -38.68 -29.54
CA ILE A 146 19.63 -38.62 -29.94
C ILE A 146 20.53 -39.39 -28.96
N LYS A 147 20.26 -39.27 -27.64
CA LYS A 147 20.99 -39.99 -26.58
C LYS A 147 20.88 -41.53 -26.71
N ARG A 148 19.88 -42.06 -27.40
CA ARG A 148 19.68 -43.51 -27.61
C ARG A 148 20.43 -44.04 -28.81
N GLU A 149 20.96 -43.16 -29.68
CA GLU A 149 21.75 -43.56 -30.84
C GLU A 149 23.23 -43.82 -30.46
N GLU A 150 23.94 -44.53 -31.29
CA GLU A 150 25.40 -44.70 -31.15
C GLU A 150 26.13 -43.39 -31.44
N LEU A 151 26.59 -42.72 -30.41
CA LEU A 151 27.27 -41.42 -30.50
C LEU A 151 28.77 -41.63 -30.25
N SER A 152 29.63 -40.86 -30.99
CA SER A 152 31.01 -40.70 -30.58
C SER A 152 31.11 -39.96 -29.25
N ASP A 153 32.19 -40.19 -28.50
CA ASP A 153 32.35 -39.57 -27.16
C ASP A 153 32.26 -38.04 -27.20
N ILE A 154 32.78 -37.40 -28.22
CA ILE A 154 32.71 -35.95 -28.41
C ILE A 154 31.27 -35.49 -28.63
N VAL A 155 30.49 -36.21 -29.45
CA VAL A 155 29.09 -35.85 -29.72
C VAL A 155 28.24 -36.11 -28.48
N ARG A 156 28.53 -37.17 -27.71
CA ARG A 156 27.84 -37.44 -26.44
C ARG A 156 28.04 -36.31 -25.47
N ASP A 157 29.26 -35.78 -25.29
CA ASP A 157 29.53 -34.62 -24.44
C ASP A 157 28.69 -33.39 -24.86
N TYR A 158 28.63 -33.11 -26.18
CA TYR A 158 27.82 -31.99 -26.67
C TYR A 158 26.32 -32.19 -26.39
N VAL A 159 25.82 -33.38 -26.60
CA VAL A 159 24.40 -33.73 -26.32
C VAL A 159 24.11 -33.63 -24.86
N ASP A 160 24.99 -34.03 -23.96
CA ASP A 160 24.82 -33.90 -22.51
C ASP A 160 24.78 -32.44 -22.08
N VAL A 161 25.68 -31.60 -22.61
CA VAL A 161 25.66 -30.15 -22.35
C VAL A 161 24.35 -29.51 -22.84
N ILE A 162 23.89 -29.87 -24.06
CA ILE A 162 22.64 -29.34 -24.61
C ILE A 162 21.44 -29.80 -23.76
N SER A 163 21.44 -31.06 -23.35
CA SER A 163 20.42 -31.66 -22.49
C SER A 163 20.30 -30.91 -21.16
N GLU A 164 21.45 -30.66 -20.48
CA GLU A 164 21.51 -29.91 -19.25
C GLU A 164 20.94 -28.49 -19.41
N ARG A 165 21.34 -27.80 -20.49
CA ARG A 165 20.87 -26.45 -20.78
C ARG A 165 19.37 -26.39 -21.12
N ALA A 166 18.87 -27.38 -21.85
CA ALA A 166 17.42 -27.48 -22.17
C ALA A 166 16.57 -27.74 -20.92
N GLU A 167 16.99 -28.65 -20.04
CA GLU A 167 16.28 -28.91 -18.79
C GLU A 167 16.28 -27.68 -17.88
N LYS A 168 17.42 -26.98 -17.76
CA LYS A 168 17.54 -25.74 -17.00
C LYS A 168 16.62 -24.64 -17.55
N LEU A 169 16.48 -24.51 -18.88
CA LEU A 169 15.54 -23.57 -19.50
C LEU A 169 14.09 -23.94 -19.19
N LYS A 170 13.76 -25.24 -19.20
CA LYS A 170 12.43 -25.75 -18.85
C LYS A 170 12.06 -25.43 -17.39
N GLU A 171 13.00 -25.63 -16.46
CA GLU A 171 12.81 -25.25 -15.06
C GLU A 171 12.58 -23.73 -14.90
N MET A 172 13.33 -22.94 -15.65
CA MET A 172 13.23 -21.47 -15.64
C MET A 172 11.85 -21.00 -16.12
N ILE A 173 11.36 -21.55 -17.23
CA ILE A 173 10.03 -21.24 -17.78
C ILE A 173 8.94 -21.67 -16.80
N ASN A 174 9.02 -22.85 -16.21
CA ASN A 174 8.07 -23.32 -15.22
C ASN A 174 8.07 -22.42 -13.95
N SER A 175 9.25 -22.01 -13.50
CA SER A 175 9.38 -21.11 -12.34
C SER A 175 8.77 -19.74 -12.62
N LEU A 176 8.98 -19.19 -13.82
CA LEU A 176 8.40 -17.92 -14.25
C LEU A 176 6.87 -17.99 -14.33
N PHE A 177 6.33 -19.09 -14.89
CA PHE A 177 4.89 -19.33 -14.98
C PHE A 177 4.25 -19.40 -13.58
N ASN A 178 4.82 -20.20 -12.69
CA ASN A 178 4.33 -20.37 -11.32
C ASN A 178 4.41 -19.06 -10.52
N LEU A 179 5.49 -18.28 -10.71
CA LEU A 179 5.64 -16.96 -10.10
C LEU A 179 4.58 -15.98 -10.61
N ALA A 180 4.28 -15.99 -11.91
CA ALA A 180 3.24 -15.14 -12.49
C ALA A 180 1.85 -15.51 -11.93
N LYS A 181 1.53 -16.80 -11.87
CA LYS A 181 0.27 -17.30 -11.29
C LYS A 181 0.13 -16.92 -9.81
N ALA A 182 1.19 -17.07 -9.03
CA ALA A 182 1.18 -16.69 -7.61
C ALA A 182 1.06 -15.17 -7.39
N SER A 183 1.69 -14.37 -8.25
CA SER A 183 1.64 -12.91 -8.17
C SER A 183 0.26 -12.32 -8.51
N SER A 184 -0.55 -13.02 -9.31
CA SER A 184 -1.92 -12.58 -9.66
C SER A 184 -2.97 -12.91 -8.61
N GLY A 185 -2.60 -13.60 -7.53
CA GLY A 185 -3.55 -14.09 -6.54
C GLY A 185 -4.42 -15.27 -7.01
N ASN A 186 -4.21 -15.77 -8.24
CA ASN A 186 -4.97 -16.88 -8.84
C ASN A 186 -4.38 -18.25 -8.48
N VAL A 187 -3.86 -18.40 -7.27
CA VAL A 187 -3.32 -19.68 -6.79
C VAL A 187 -4.41 -20.43 -6.07
N GLU A 188 -4.72 -21.62 -6.52
CA GLU A 188 -5.49 -22.58 -5.73
C GLU A 188 -4.56 -23.17 -4.67
N LEU A 189 -4.73 -22.73 -3.44
CA LEU A 189 -3.98 -23.25 -2.31
C LEU A 189 -4.72 -24.46 -1.73
N HIS A 190 -3.98 -25.51 -1.42
CA HIS A 190 -4.46 -26.70 -0.75
C HIS A 190 -3.88 -26.75 0.68
N PRO A 191 -4.50 -26.02 1.64
CA PRO A 191 -3.98 -25.97 3.00
C PRO A 191 -4.15 -27.32 3.69
N GLU A 192 -3.04 -27.85 4.19
CA GLU A 192 -2.97 -29.07 4.98
C GLU A 192 -2.07 -28.85 6.21
N PRO A 193 -2.28 -29.60 7.29
CA PRO A 193 -1.39 -29.50 8.45
C PRO A 193 -0.05 -30.20 8.14
N PHE A 194 1.06 -29.48 8.37
CA PHE A 194 2.40 -30.03 8.29
C PHE A 194 3.29 -29.41 9.37
N GLU A 195 4.38 -30.06 9.67
CA GLU A 195 5.35 -29.64 10.68
C GLU A 195 6.60 -29.09 9.99
N VAL A 196 6.95 -27.83 10.30
CA VAL A 196 8.01 -27.09 9.60
C VAL A 196 9.39 -27.73 9.80
N ASN A 197 9.72 -28.18 11.01
CA ASN A 197 11.01 -28.81 11.27
C ASN A 197 11.20 -30.09 10.46
N ARG A 198 10.16 -30.94 10.36
CA ARG A 198 10.20 -32.16 9.54
C ARG A 198 10.39 -31.85 8.06
N MET A 199 9.76 -30.78 7.58
CA MET A 199 9.94 -30.36 6.19
C MET A 199 11.36 -29.91 5.92
N ILE A 200 11.99 -29.18 6.83
CA ILE A 200 13.39 -28.78 6.72
C ILE A 200 14.31 -30.03 6.68
N GLU A 201 14.07 -31.00 7.56
CA GLU A 201 14.80 -32.26 7.57
C GLU A 201 14.65 -33.05 6.27
N GLN A 202 13.45 -33.08 5.69
CA GLN A 202 13.18 -33.71 4.40
C GLN A 202 13.95 -33.01 3.28
N ILE A 203 13.95 -31.67 3.23
CA ILE A 203 14.70 -30.91 2.23
C ILE A 203 16.20 -31.17 2.33
N PHE A 204 16.75 -31.28 3.54
CA PHE A 204 18.15 -31.66 3.72
C PHE A 204 18.45 -33.06 3.21
N ALA A 205 17.53 -34.02 3.45
CA ALA A 205 17.68 -35.38 2.91
C ALA A 205 17.61 -35.40 1.37
N ASP A 206 16.69 -34.64 0.78
CA ASP A 206 16.55 -34.54 -0.68
C ASP A 206 17.72 -33.83 -1.36
N MET A 207 18.46 -32.98 -0.64
CA MET A 207 19.59 -32.21 -1.14
C MET A 207 20.96 -32.69 -0.61
N ASP A 208 21.03 -33.83 0.06
CA ASP A 208 22.20 -34.32 0.79
C ASP A 208 23.47 -34.38 -0.10
N ASP A 209 23.35 -34.91 -1.31
CA ASP A 209 24.48 -35.01 -2.24
C ASP A 209 25.01 -33.61 -2.61
N ARG A 210 24.13 -32.66 -2.92
CA ARG A 210 24.52 -31.29 -3.27
C ARG A 210 25.12 -30.53 -2.08
N ILE A 211 24.63 -30.81 -0.87
CA ILE A 211 25.16 -30.25 0.37
C ILE A 211 26.58 -30.77 0.61
N LYS A 212 26.83 -32.07 0.45
CA LYS A 212 28.17 -32.67 0.60
C LYS A 212 29.16 -32.14 -0.41
N GLU A 213 28.76 -32.00 -1.67
CA GLU A 213 29.58 -31.48 -2.74
C GLU A 213 29.92 -29.99 -2.58
N SER A 214 29.11 -29.22 -1.89
CA SER A 214 29.28 -27.78 -1.71
C SER A 214 30.46 -27.39 -0.80
N HIS A 215 30.93 -28.30 0.04
CA HIS A 215 31.90 -28.05 1.11
C HIS A 215 31.44 -27.01 2.14
N LEU A 216 30.12 -26.85 2.31
CA LEU A 216 29.51 -26.01 3.33
C LEU A 216 29.06 -26.88 4.52
N GLU A 217 29.15 -26.33 5.72
CA GLU A 217 28.62 -26.95 6.93
C GLU A 217 27.25 -26.38 7.26
N PHE A 218 26.19 -27.19 7.16
CA PHE A 218 24.86 -26.78 7.58
C PHE A 218 24.67 -27.05 9.07
N VAL A 219 24.34 -25.99 9.82
CA VAL A 219 24.09 -26.06 11.28
C VAL A 219 22.61 -25.74 11.51
N THR A 220 21.88 -26.71 12.03
CA THR A 220 20.46 -26.59 12.36
C THR A 220 20.26 -26.26 13.84
N ASP A 221 19.45 -25.25 14.14
CA ASP A 221 18.99 -24.87 15.48
C ASP A 221 17.46 -24.81 15.47
N LEU A 222 16.86 -26.00 15.44
CA LEU A 222 15.42 -26.17 15.33
C LEU A 222 14.78 -26.20 16.73
N THR A 223 13.74 -25.36 16.93
CA THR A 223 13.03 -25.32 18.21
C THR A 223 12.38 -26.69 18.52
N LYS A 224 12.27 -26.98 19.81
CA LYS A 224 11.55 -28.18 20.30
C LYS A 224 10.05 -27.93 20.47
N GLU A 225 9.61 -26.69 20.30
CA GLU A 225 8.21 -26.31 20.37
C GLU A 225 7.48 -26.76 19.10
N ASP A 226 6.15 -26.86 19.18
CA ASP A 226 5.31 -27.28 18.06
C ASP A 226 5.33 -26.26 16.94
N THR A 227 5.94 -26.61 15.80
CA THR A 227 6.02 -25.78 14.59
C THR A 227 4.98 -26.15 13.53
N GLN A 228 3.85 -26.80 13.92
CA GLN A 228 2.79 -27.16 13.02
C GLN A 228 2.13 -25.93 12.41
N LEU A 229 2.02 -25.90 11.07
CA LEU A 229 1.32 -24.91 10.29
C LEU A 229 0.19 -25.56 9.50
N ILE A 230 -0.89 -24.80 9.26
CA ILE A 230 -1.95 -25.16 8.30
C ILE A 230 -1.76 -24.25 7.09
N SER A 231 -1.11 -24.78 6.06
CA SER A 231 -0.80 -24.05 4.84
C SER A 231 -0.57 -25.02 3.67
N ASP A 232 -0.22 -24.51 2.49
CA ASP A 232 0.10 -25.37 1.35
C ASP A 232 1.55 -25.88 1.46
N ASN A 233 1.67 -27.18 1.69
CA ASN A 233 2.94 -27.88 1.86
C ASN A 233 3.87 -27.72 0.65
N SER A 234 3.33 -27.83 -0.57
CA SER A 234 4.14 -27.77 -1.80
C SER A 234 4.76 -26.38 -2.02
N TYR A 235 4.02 -25.32 -1.76
CA TYR A 235 4.53 -23.96 -1.85
C TYR A 235 5.54 -23.66 -0.75
N PHE A 236 5.27 -24.13 0.48
CA PHE A 236 6.21 -23.96 1.60
C PHE A 236 7.52 -24.71 1.37
N TYR A 237 7.46 -25.95 0.87
CA TYR A 237 8.63 -26.71 0.47
C TYR A 237 9.49 -25.94 -0.53
N ARG A 238 8.87 -25.38 -1.58
CA ARG A 238 9.58 -24.56 -2.59
C ARG A 238 10.20 -23.29 -2.01
N ILE A 239 9.59 -22.65 -1.03
CA ILE A 239 10.19 -21.52 -0.32
C ILE A 239 11.51 -21.96 0.34
N CYS A 240 11.45 -22.99 1.16
CA CYS A 240 12.61 -23.50 1.90
C CYS A 240 13.70 -24.00 0.95
N GLN A 241 13.33 -24.75 -0.08
CA GLN A 241 14.26 -25.24 -1.10
C GLN A 241 15.01 -24.06 -1.77
N ASN A 242 14.31 -23.02 -2.19
CA ASN A 242 14.95 -21.85 -2.81
C ASN A 242 15.91 -21.14 -1.86
N LEU A 243 15.61 -21.06 -0.56
CA LEU A 243 16.52 -20.46 0.43
C LEU A 243 17.78 -21.29 0.61
N ILE A 244 17.64 -22.61 0.71
CA ILE A 244 18.78 -23.52 0.83
C ILE A 244 19.62 -23.52 -0.45
N GLU A 245 19.02 -23.55 -1.63
CA GLU A 245 19.73 -23.43 -2.91
C GLU A 245 20.48 -22.10 -3.06
N ASN A 246 19.88 -20.99 -2.59
CA ASN A 246 20.58 -19.72 -2.54
C ASN A 246 21.80 -19.76 -1.61
N ALA A 247 21.66 -20.37 -0.43
CA ALA A 247 22.77 -20.54 0.48
C ALA A 247 23.90 -21.41 -0.14
N LEU A 248 23.57 -22.54 -0.77
CA LEU A 248 24.53 -23.40 -1.46
C LEU A 248 25.29 -22.66 -2.55
N LYS A 249 24.60 -21.76 -3.24
CA LYS A 249 25.17 -21.08 -4.42
C LYS A 249 26.01 -19.87 -4.08
N TYR A 250 25.61 -19.09 -3.08
CA TYR A 250 26.15 -17.77 -2.82
C TYR A 250 27.04 -17.70 -1.57
N SER A 251 27.14 -18.79 -0.80
CA SER A 251 28.03 -18.83 0.35
C SER A 251 29.52 -18.92 -0.05
N ALA A 252 30.37 -18.33 0.74
CA ALA A 252 31.80 -18.53 0.66
C ALA A 252 32.14 -19.98 1.02
N LYS A 253 33.03 -20.62 0.23
CA LYS A 253 33.46 -22.01 0.45
C LYS A 253 34.06 -22.20 1.85
N GLY A 254 33.75 -23.32 2.48
CA GLY A 254 34.22 -23.64 3.82
C GLY A 254 33.60 -22.86 4.96
N THR A 255 32.51 -22.14 4.69
CA THR A 255 31.74 -21.45 5.72
C THR A 255 30.54 -22.27 6.19
N ARG A 256 29.84 -21.75 7.22
CA ARG A 256 28.64 -22.39 7.77
C ARG A 256 27.36 -21.71 7.32
N VAL A 257 26.33 -22.50 7.08
CA VAL A 257 24.96 -22.05 6.86
C VAL A 257 24.12 -22.42 8.06
N PHE A 258 23.46 -21.44 8.66
CA PHE A 258 22.62 -21.66 9.84
C PHE A 258 21.15 -21.68 9.43
N VAL A 259 20.43 -22.70 9.84
CA VAL A 259 18.98 -22.81 9.67
C VAL A 259 18.34 -22.89 11.04
N LYS A 260 17.53 -21.90 11.37
CA LYS A 260 16.91 -21.76 12.71
C LYS A 260 15.42 -21.66 12.61
N THR A 261 14.74 -22.34 13.53
CA THR A 261 13.30 -22.15 13.75
C THR A 261 13.01 -21.68 15.16
N LYS A 262 12.01 -20.85 15.34
CA LYS A 262 11.53 -20.37 16.64
C LYS A 262 10.02 -20.20 16.60
N LEU A 263 9.39 -20.31 17.76
CA LEU A 263 8.03 -19.85 17.96
C LEU A 263 8.07 -18.45 18.56
N LEU A 264 7.44 -17.48 17.90
CA LEU A 264 7.32 -16.11 18.37
C LEU A 264 5.89 -15.85 18.84
N GLN A 265 5.75 -15.12 19.93
CA GLN A 265 4.47 -14.57 20.36
C GLN A 265 4.45 -13.08 20.03
N SER A 266 3.61 -12.67 19.08
CA SER A 266 3.42 -11.28 18.68
C SER A 266 1.93 -10.92 18.79
N GLU A 267 1.61 -9.87 19.55
CA GLU A 267 0.23 -9.38 19.73
C GLU A 267 -0.81 -10.47 20.12
N GLY A 268 -0.39 -11.49 20.90
CA GLY A 268 -1.25 -12.58 21.31
C GLY A 268 -1.49 -13.66 20.26
N LYS A 269 -0.74 -13.64 19.16
CA LYS A 269 -0.72 -14.68 18.13
C LYS A 269 0.61 -15.41 18.15
N GLU A 270 0.56 -16.71 17.93
CA GLU A 270 1.76 -17.52 17.72
C GLU A 270 2.17 -17.48 16.25
N GLU A 271 3.46 -17.29 16.01
CA GLU A 271 4.06 -17.27 14.68
C GLU A 271 5.26 -18.20 14.62
N VAL A 272 5.33 -19.02 13.60
CA VAL A 272 6.53 -19.81 13.30
C VAL A 272 7.50 -18.94 12.52
N TRP A 273 8.70 -18.78 13.07
CA TRP A 273 9.80 -18.04 12.46
C TRP A 273 10.87 -19.01 11.96
N LEU A 274 11.28 -18.84 10.72
CA LEU A 274 12.35 -19.57 10.06
C LEU A 274 13.40 -18.59 9.56
N GLU A 275 14.67 -18.81 9.90
CA GLU A 275 15.81 -18.05 9.42
C GLU A 275 16.82 -18.95 8.74
N VAL A 276 17.27 -18.54 7.56
CA VAL A 276 18.42 -19.12 6.86
C VAL A 276 19.48 -18.03 6.79
N THR A 277 20.65 -18.29 7.42
CA THR A 277 21.77 -17.33 7.45
C THR A 277 22.99 -17.97 6.80
N ASN A 278 23.57 -17.27 5.84
CA ASN A 278 24.82 -17.69 5.21
C ASN A 278 25.83 -16.53 5.08
N THR A 279 27.11 -16.85 4.99
CA THR A 279 28.18 -15.89 4.73
C THR A 279 28.41 -15.78 3.24
N SER A 280 28.27 -14.59 2.67
CA SER A 280 28.42 -14.35 1.23
C SER A 280 29.85 -14.56 0.75
N GLY A 281 30.01 -15.13 -0.43
CA GLY A 281 31.31 -15.26 -1.11
C GLY A 281 31.77 -14.01 -1.85
N TYR A 282 30.98 -12.92 -1.82
CA TYR A 282 31.26 -11.66 -2.52
C TYR A 282 30.68 -10.48 -1.74
N PRO A 283 31.18 -9.24 -1.93
CA PRO A 283 30.64 -8.05 -1.31
C PRO A 283 29.16 -7.83 -1.67
N MET A 284 28.34 -7.50 -0.68
CA MET A 284 26.90 -7.26 -0.84
C MET A 284 26.64 -5.75 -0.87
N ASP A 285 26.92 -5.10 -2.01
CA ASP A 285 26.75 -3.66 -2.24
C ASP A 285 25.34 -3.34 -2.79
N PHE A 286 24.32 -4.05 -2.36
CA PHE A 286 22.94 -3.93 -2.82
C PHE A 286 21.96 -3.88 -1.64
N THR A 287 20.79 -3.29 -1.86
CA THR A 287 19.71 -3.26 -0.88
C THR A 287 18.83 -4.52 -0.99
N LYS A 288 17.97 -4.76 0.02
CA LYS A 288 17.00 -5.86 -0.04
C LYS A 288 16.00 -5.69 -1.19
N GLU A 289 15.63 -4.44 -1.50
CA GLU A 289 14.74 -4.11 -2.59
C GLU A 289 15.32 -4.53 -3.94
N ASP A 290 16.62 -4.28 -4.14
CA ASP A 290 17.33 -4.60 -5.38
C ASP A 290 17.34 -6.10 -5.70
N ILE A 291 17.29 -6.97 -4.68
CA ILE A 291 17.43 -8.43 -4.86
C ILE A 291 16.13 -9.22 -4.74
N ILE A 292 15.06 -8.61 -4.22
CA ILE A 292 13.72 -9.22 -4.19
C ILE A 292 13.01 -9.07 -5.54
N GLU A 293 13.38 -8.06 -6.34
CA GLU A 293 12.81 -7.87 -7.67
C GLU A 293 13.06 -9.07 -8.59
N ARG A 294 12.13 -9.31 -9.52
CA ARG A 294 12.23 -10.41 -10.49
C ARG A 294 13.46 -10.21 -11.38
N PHE A 295 14.23 -11.25 -11.57
CA PHE A 295 15.49 -11.24 -12.36
C PHE A 295 16.59 -10.36 -11.77
N ALA A 296 16.43 -9.88 -10.54
CA ALA A 296 17.48 -9.15 -9.86
C ALA A 296 18.67 -10.06 -9.56
N ARG A 297 19.86 -9.58 -9.87
CA ARG A 297 21.13 -10.22 -9.54
C ARG A 297 22.08 -9.13 -9.07
N GLY A 298 22.73 -9.35 -7.95
CA GLY A 298 23.86 -8.50 -7.57
C GLY A 298 24.90 -8.46 -8.71
N ASP A 299 25.45 -7.29 -9.02
CA ASP A 299 26.31 -7.07 -10.22
C ASP A 299 27.44 -8.08 -10.39
N LYS A 300 28.03 -8.56 -9.29
CA LYS A 300 29.10 -9.57 -9.31
C LYS A 300 28.59 -11.03 -9.37
N ALA A 301 27.31 -11.26 -9.11
CA ALA A 301 26.69 -12.59 -9.26
C ALA A 301 26.21 -12.89 -10.69
N ARG A 302 26.39 -11.93 -11.64
CA ARG A 302 25.97 -12.07 -13.05
C ARG A 302 26.67 -13.20 -13.81
N THR A 303 27.87 -13.61 -13.39
CA THR A 303 28.62 -14.68 -14.00
C THR A 303 28.28 -16.09 -13.49
N GLY A 304 27.47 -16.19 -12.44
CA GLY A 304 27.03 -17.46 -11.84
C GLY A 304 25.76 -18.04 -12.49
N ASP A 305 25.56 -19.33 -12.30
CA ASP A 305 24.51 -20.20 -12.88
C ASP A 305 23.10 -19.99 -12.25
N GLY A 306 22.64 -18.76 -12.00
CA GLY A 306 21.35 -18.47 -11.35
C GLY A 306 20.38 -17.68 -12.22
N ASN A 307 19.09 -18.00 -12.08
CA ASN A 307 18.01 -17.39 -12.88
C ASN A 307 17.51 -16.05 -12.32
N GLY A 308 17.97 -15.64 -11.11
CA GLY A 308 17.50 -14.41 -10.42
C GLY A 308 16.03 -14.47 -10.01
N LEU A 309 15.44 -15.65 -9.94
CA LEU A 309 14.02 -15.82 -9.58
C LEU A 309 13.82 -16.35 -8.16
N GLY A 310 14.84 -16.92 -7.52
CA GLY A 310 14.68 -17.64 -6.24
C GLY A 310 14.06 -16.80 -5.13
N LEU A 311 14.61 -15.60 -4.86
CA LEU A 311 14.09 -14.72 -3.81
C LEU A 311 12.74 -14.09 -4.17
N ALA A 312 12.49 -13.82 -5.46
CA ALA A 312 11.18 -13.39 -5.93
C ALA A 312 10.11 -14.49 -5.72
N ILE A 313 10.47 -15.75 -5.93
CA ILE A 313 9.60 -16.91 -5.63
C ILE A 313 9.33 -16.97 -4.14
N VAL A 314 10.35 -16.89 -3.29
CA VAL A 314 10.21 -16.90 -1.82
C VAL A 314 9.26 -15.80 -1.37
N SER A 315 9.49 -14.55 -1.79
CA SER A 315 8.68 -13.40 -1.42
C SER A 315 7.21 -13.56 -1.87
N THR A 316 7.00 -13.98 -3.12
CA THR A 316 5.67 -14.12 -3.69
C THR A 316 4.88 -15.25 -3.01
N TYR A 317 5.53 -16.40 -2.79
CA TYR A 317 4.88 -17.54 -2.16
C TYR A 317 4.64 -17.32 -0.67
N ALA A 318 5.57 -16.72 0.06
CA ALA A 318 5.36 -16.36 1.46
C ALA A 318 4.13 -15.47 1.61
N LYS A 319 3.99 -14.45 0.78
CA LYS A 319 2.82 -13.57 0.74
C LYS A 319 1.53 -14.31 0.38
N ALA A 320 1.57 -15.20 -0.62
CA ALA A 320 0.41 -15.99 -1.04
C ALA A 320 -0.08 -16.93 0.08
N LEU A 321 0.83 -17.48 0.88
CA LEU A 321 0.53 -18.33 2.05
C LEU A 321 0.14 -17.52 3.30
N GLY A 322 0.12 -16.18 3.22
CA GLY A 322 -0.22 -15.30 4.35
C GLY A 322 0.91 -15.11 5.36
N GLY A 323 2.15 -15.39 4.97
CA GLY A 323 3.36 -15.13 5.74
C GLY A 323 4.08 -13.85 5.32
N GLU A 324 5.13 -13.51 6.06
CA GLU A 324 6.03 -12.40 5.79
C GLU A 324 7.42 -12.92 5.45
N PHE A 325 8.07 -12.28 4.49
CA PHE A 325 9.46 -12.53 4.12
C PHE A 325 10.26 -11.24 4.23
N ASP A 326 11.39 -11.31 4.91
CA ASP A 326 12.34 -10.20 5.02
C ASP A 326 13.78 -10.67 4.86
N ILE A 327 14.65 -9.74 4.46
CA ILE A 327 16.08 -9.97 4.28
C ILE A 327 16.85 -8.96 5.12
N LEU A 328 17.80 -9.46 5.89
CA LEU A 328 18.75 -8.64 6.61
C LEU A 328 20.17 -8.93 6.10
N ILE A 329 20.85 -7.87 5.69
CA ILE A 329 22.26 -7.91 5.28
C ILE A 329 23.07 -7.25 6.40
N ASP A 330 24.01 -8.00 6.94
CA ASP A 330 24.88 -7.53 8.02
C ASP A 330 26.33 -7.91 7.68
N CYS A 331 27.08 -6.93 7.19
CA CYS A 331 28.41 -7.15 6.64
C CYS A 331 28.38 -8.23 5.55
N ASP A 332 29.07 -9.36 5.78
CA ASP A 332 29.10 -10.51 4.87
C ASP A 332 28.01 -11.54 5.14
N GLN A 333 27.11 -11.29 6.10
CA GLN A 333 26.02 -12.20 6.43
C GLN A 333 24.74 -11.82 5.71
N PHE A 334 24.22 -12.78 4.97
CA PHE A 334 22.89 -12.73 4.38
C PHE A 334 21.92 -13.54 5.24
N LYS A 335 20.86 -12.92 5.72
CA LYS A 335 19.83 -13.54 6.58
C LYS A 335 18.48 -13.42 5.88
N ALA A 336 17.90 -14.56 5.51
CA ALA A 336 16.56 -14.67 4.99
C ALA A 336 15.62 -15.08 6.12
N CYS A 337 14.63 -14.25 6.41
CA CYS A 337 13.70 -14.44 7.53
C CYS A 337 12.28 -14.64 7.01
N LEU A 338 11.61 -15.66 7.49
CA LEU A 338 10.22 -15.97 7.19
C LEU A 338 9.41 -16.00 8.50
N LYS A 339 8.19 -15.48 8.45
CA LYS A 339 7.22 -15.56 9.55
C LYS A 339 5.89 -16.04 9.03
N PHE A 340 5.31 -17.01 9.67
CA PHE A 340 4.00 -17.54 9.33
C PHE A 340 3.11 -17.59 10.56
N PRO A 341 1.90 -17.01 10.50
CA PRO A 341 0.97 -17.10 11.61
C PRO A 341 0.50 -18.54 11.81
N LYS A 342 0.60 -19.04 13.04
CA LYS A 342 0.06 -20.32 13.43
C LYS A 342 -1.46 -20.19 13.54
N LYS A 343 -2.19 -20.77 12.58
CA LYS A 343 -3.66 -20.76 12.62
C LYS A 343 -4.09 -21.72 13.74
N THR A 344 -4.72 -21.17 14.76
CA THR A 344 -5.41 -21.97 15.78
C THR A 344 -6.57 -22.71 15.11
N THR A 345 -6.63 -24.01 15.28
CA THR A 345 -7.69 -24.91 14.78
C THR A 345 -9.03 -24.56 15.40
#